data_e34d0962248c6d8078aa0860eb1a9200
#
_entry.id   e34d0962248c6d8078aa0860eb1a9200
#
_cell.length_a   1.000
_cell.length_b   1.000
_cell.length_c   1.000
_cell.angle_alpha   90.00
_cell.angle_beta   90.00
_cell.angle_gamma   90.00
#
_symmetry.space_group_name_H-M   'P 1'
#
loop_
_entity.id
_entity.type
_entity.pdbx_description
1 polymer ?
#
loop_
_entity_poly.entity_id
_entity_poly.type
_entity_poly.pdbx_seq_one_letter_code
_entity_poly.pdbx_strand_id
1 'polypeptide(L)'
;MAKEPLPGRVKTRLAREVGSTVATWWFRHQLKKTIRNLNDPRWDVIVSLSPDIFVKRRNFWSPEINCIPQGRGNLGQKMRNIFKLFANHPSCIIGGDIPNITKLKISKAFRKLGSRKFVVGPAEDGGFWLIGHQGQLPRKLFEGVRWSSPWTLSDTIETFEDQPFSSLSKLQDVDSLADLEALKTKTNH
;
A
#
# COMPACT_ATOMS: atom_id res chain seq x y z
N MET A 1 2.76 -2.87 1.22
CA MET A 1 3.94 -2.37 1.98
C MET A 1 3.49 -1.92 3.36
N ALA A 2 4.25 -2.24 4.41
CA ALA A 2 3.89 -1.89 5.78
C ALA A 2 5.13 -1.51 6.61
N LYS A 3 4.92 -0.69 7.64
CA LYS A 3 5.89 -0.52 8.73
C LYS A 3 5.59 -1.55 9.82
N GLU A 4 6.64 -2.00 10.52
CA GLU A 4 6.43 -2.77 11.75
C GLU A 4 5.59 -1.93 12.73
N PRO A 5 4.48 -2.48 13.26
CA PRO A 5 3.56 -1.72 14.08
C PRO A 5 4.08 -1.50 15.52
N LEU A 6 5.01 -0.56 15.66
CA LEU A 6 5.61 -0.15 16.93
C LEU A 6 5.00 1.17 17.42
N PRO A 7 4.75 1.31 18.74
CA PRO A 7 4.28 2.58 19.31
C PRO A 7 5.17 3.76 18.94
N GLY A 8 4.55 4.89 18.57
CA GLY A 8 5.24 6.09 18.14
C GLY A 8 5.88 6.06 16.75
N ARG A 9 5.88 4.92 16.05
CA ARG A 9 6.47 4.78 14.71
C ARG A 9 5.46 4.63 13.58
N VAL A 10 4.21 4.37 13.91
CA VAL A 10 3.11 4.24 12.96
C VAL A 10 1.96 5.16 13.34
N LYS A 11 1.23 5.67 12.33
CA LYS A 11 0.05 6.53 12.52
C LYS A 11 0.29 7.67 13.51
N THR A 12 1.38 8.39 13.34
CA THR A 12 1.80 9.44 14.26
C THR A 12 0.84 10.64 14.34
N ARG A 13 0.07 10.92 13.25
CA ARG A 13 -0.99 11.93 13.28
C ARG A 13 -2.13 11.48 14.19
N LEU A 14 -2.71 10.31 13.94
CA LEU A 14 -3.73 9.70 14.78
C LEU A 14 -3.24 9.55 16.25
N ALA A 15 -1.96 9.19 16.45
CA ALA A 15 -1.38 9.03 17.78
C ALA A 15 -1.35 10.32 18.61
N ARG A 16 -1.34 11.50 17.99
CA ARG A 16 -1.44 12.80 18.70
C ARG A 16 -2.83 13.02 19.30
N GLU A 17 -3.86 12.43 18.71
CA GLU A 17 -5.25 12.59 19.13
C GLU A 17 -5.70 11.48 20.11
N VAL A 18 -5.31 10.22 19.83
CA VAL A 18 -5.80 9.06 20.62
C VAL A 18 -4.72 8.34 21.42
N GLY A 19 -3.49 8.81 21.39
CA GLY A 19 -2.33 8.18 22.03
C GLY A 19 -1.67 7.10 21.17
N SER A 20 -0.37 6.90 21.39
CA SER A 20 0.45 6.01 20.56
C SER A 20 0.04 4.53 20.67
N THR A 21 -0.42 4.10 21.84
CA THR A 21 -0.88 2.72 22.09
C THR A 21 -2.13 2.41 21.27
N VAL A 22 -3.14 3.28 21.34
CA VAL A 22 -4.42 3.10 20.63
C VAL A 22 -4.20 3.15 19.11
N ALA A 23 -3.44 4.13 18.62
CA ALA A 23 -3.12 4.26 17.20
C ALA A 23 -2.37 3.02 16.66
N THR A 24 -1.41 2.50 17.44
CA THR A 24 -0.66 1.30 17.07
C THR A 24 -1.56 0.06 17.10
N TRP A 25 -2.39 -0.08 18.10
CA TRP A 25 -3.35 -1.18 18.21
C TRP A 25 -4.32 -1.20 17.02
N TRP A 26 -4.90 -0.04 16.66
CA TRP A 26 -5.74 0.11 15.49
C TRP A 26 -5.02 -0.31 14.21
N PHE A 27 -3.80 0.21 13.98
CA PHE A 27 -3.00 -0.11 12.82
C PHE A 27 -2.69 -1.61 12.71
N ARG A 28 -2.35 -2.26 13.84
CA ARG A 28 -2.14 -3.72 13.92
C ARG A 28 -3.38 -4.50 13.48
N HIS A 29 -4.55 -4.12 13.98
CA HIS A 29 -5.81 -4.77 13.64
C HIS A 29 -6.17 -4.56 12.18
N GLN A 30 -6.06 -3.34 11.69
CA GLN A 30 -6.33 -3.01 10.29
C GLN A 30 -5.42 -3.81 9.36
N LEU A 31 -4.13 -3.87 9.64
CA LEU A 31 -3.15 -4.59 8.84
C LEU A 31 -3.43 -6.10 8.79
N LYS A 32 -3.69 -6.73 9.96
CA LYS A 32 -4.08 -8.14 10.02
C LYS A 32 -5.39 -8.41 9.28
N LYS A 33 -6.39 -7.54 9.44
CA LYS A 33 -7.67 -7.62 8.74
C LYS A 33 -7.47 -7.55 7.23
N THR A 34 -6.67 -6.61 6.75
CA THR A 34 -6.37 -6.45 5.33
C THR A 34 -5.71 -7.71 4.76
N ILE A 35 -4.65 -8.22 5.40
CA ILE A 35 -3.95 -9.43 4.94
C ILE A 35 -4.90 -10.62 4.88
N ARG A 36 -5.67 -10.87 5.95
CA ARG A 36 -6.64 -11.97 6.00
C ARG A 36 -7.72 -11.84 4.93
N ASN A 37 -8.25 -10.63 4.73
CA ASN A 37 -9.29 -10.38 3.74
C ASN A 37 -8.80 -10.49 2.31
N LEU A 38 -7.50 -10.28 2.06
CA LEU A 38 -6.91 -10.36 0.72
C LEU A 38 -6.33 -11.74 0.41
N ASN A 39 -6.33 -12.68 1.34
CA ASN A 39 -5.92 -14.05 1.06
C ASN A 39 -6.89 -14.72 0.08
N ASP A 40 -6.38 -15.08 -1.11
CA ASP A 40 -7.18 -15.60 -2.22
C ASP A 40 -6.29 -16.44 -3.16
N PRO A 41 -6.74 -17.59 -3.67
CA PRO A 41 -5.91 -18.48 -4.50
C PRO A 41 -5.47 -17.87 -5.85
N ARG A 42 -6.02 -16.74 -6.25
CA ARG A 42 -5.69 -16.09 -7.54
C ARG A 42 -4.40 -15.26 -7.49
N TRP A 43 -3.85 -14.99 -6.31
CA TRP A 43 -2.60 -14.22 -6.12
C TRP A 43 -1.94 -14.53 -4.79
N ASP A 44 -0.65 -14.27 -4.70
CA ASP A 44 0.11 -14.34 -3.47
C ASP A 44 0.09 -13.01 -2.71
N VAL A 45 -0.11 -13.05 -1.39
CA VAL A 45 -0.01 -11.89 -0.51
C VAL A 45 1.34 -11.87 0.17
N ILE A 46 2.16 -10.87 -0.16
CA ILE A 46 3.50 -10.70 0.37
C ILE A 46 3.57 -9.37 1.13
N VAL A 47 4.09 -9.40 2.36
CA VAL A 47 4.29 -8.20 3.18
C VAL A 47 5.69 -7.66 2.98
N SER A 48 5.81 -6.53 2.30
CA SER A 48 7.06 -5.79 2.24
C SER A 48 7.19 -4.89 3.48
N LEU A 49 8.15 -5.22 4.36
CA LEU A 49 8.23 -4.72 5.74
C LEU A 49 9.41 -3.77 5.96
N SER A 50 9.17 -2.71 6.73
CA SER A 50 10.19 -1.76 7.20
C SER A 50 10.06 -1.55 8.71
N PRO A 51 11.17 -1.46 9.47
CA PRO A 51 12.57 -1.73 9.09
C PRO A 51 12.84 -3.20 8.74
N ASP A 52 13.82 -3.43 7.87
CA ASP A 52 14.13 -4.74 7.30
C ASP A 52 14.49 -5.82 8.35
N ILE A 53 15.02 -5.40 9.50
CA ILE A 53 15.38 -6.31 10.61
C ILE A 53 14.17 -7.13 11.12
N PHE A 54 12.95 -6.59 10.99
CA PHE A 54 11.74 -7.28 11.45
C PHE A 54 11.27 -8.40 10.52
N VAL A 55 11.79 -8.49 9.31
CA VAL A 55 11.57 -9.64 8.43
C VAL A 55 12.07 -10.95 9.06
N LYS A 56 13.19 -10.88 9.78
CA LYS A 56 13.77 -12.03 10.49
C LYS A 56 13.16 -12.25 11.88
N ARG A 57 12.79 -11.19 12.58
CA ARG A 57 12.30 -11.25 13.98
C ARG A 57 10.86 -11.69 14.10
N ARG A 58 10.02 -11.47 13.11
CA ARG A 58 8.62 -11.93 12.96
C ARG A 58 7.73 -11.91 14.22
N ASN A 59 7.97 -11.04 15.17
CA ASN A 59 7.24 -11.00 16.46
C ASN A 59 5.75 -10.71 16.30
N PHE A 60 5.37 -10.04 15.21
CA PHE A 60 3.99 -9.67 14.92
C PHE A 60 3.35 -10.54 13.82
N TRP A 61 4.15 -11.09 12.93
CA TRP A 61 3.70 -11.73 11.70
C TRP A 61 3.58 -13.25 11.89
N SER A 62 2.44 -13.83 11.49
CA SER A 62 2.30 -15.28 11.41
C SER A 62 3.39 -15.89 10.50
N PRO A 63 3.94 -17.05 10.85
CA PRO A 63 4.92 -17.77 10.01
C PRO A 63 4.44 -18.03 8.57
N GLU A 64 3.12 -18.13 8.38
CA GLU A 64 2.48 -18.38 7.07
C GLU A 64 2.53 -17.15 6.14
N ILE A 65 2.80 -15.95 6.67
CA ILE A 65 2.87 -14.73 5.88
C ILE A 65 4.28 -14.57 5.31
N ASN A 66 4.38 -14.52 3.99
CA ASN A 66 5.63 -14.22 3.32
C ASN A 66 6.00 -12.75 3.54
N CYS A 67 7.16 -12.52 4.17
CA CYS A 67 7.69 -11.19 4.42
C CYS A 67 8.98 -10.97 3.65
N ILE A 68 9.11 -9.79 3.01
CA ILE A 68 10.33 -9.34 2.33
C ILE A 68 10.76 -7.97 2.88
N PRO A 69 12.05 -7.63 2.84
CA PRO A 69 12.52 -6.30 3.22
C PRO A 69 12.08 -5.25 2.20
N GLN A 70 11.90 -4.01 2.65
CA GLN A 70 11.69 -2.88 1.74
C GLN A 70 12.99 -2.37 1.13
N GLY A 71 14.10 -2.64 1.76
CA GLY A 71 15.39 -2.11 1.37
C GLY A 71 15.58 -0.64 1.76
N ARG A 72 16.68 -0.06 1.27
CA ARG A 72 17.07 1.33 1.51
C ARG A 72 16.47 2.26 0.45
N GLY A 73 16.49 3.56 0.74
CA GLY A 73 16.04 4.60 -0.17
C GLY A 73 14.70 5.23 0.22
N ASN A 74 14.24 6.16 -0.60
CA ASN A 74 12.93 6.80 -0.46
C ASN A 74 11.79 5.84 -0.86
N LEU A 75 10.54 6.28 -0.72
CA LEU A 75 9.37 5.45 -1.00
C LEU A 75 9.36 4.93 -2.45
N GLY A 76 9.67 5.78 -3.41
CA GLY A 76 9.71 5.41 -4.83
C GLY A 76 10.78 4.36 -5.14
N GLN A 77 11.98 4.52 -4.60
CA GLN A 77 13.06 3.54 -4.75
C GLN A 77 12.66 2.17 -4.16
N LYS A 78 12.01 2.16 -3.00
CA LYS A 78 11.50 0.94 -2.37
C LYS A 78 10.45 0.25 -3.23
N MET A 79 9.47 0.98 -3.75
CA MET A 79 8.44 0.42 -4.65
C MET A 79 9.05 -0.07 -5.96
N ARG A 80 9.98 0.69 -6.55
CA ARG A 80 10.70 0.26 -7.74
C ARG A 80 11.48 -1.05 -7.53
N ASN A 81 12.12 -1.21 -6.37
CA ASN A 81 12.83 -2.45 -6.02
C ASN A 81 11.88 -3.64 -5.89
N ILE A 82 10.69 -3.45 -5.31
CA ILE A 82 9.65 -4.49 -5.26
C ILE A 82 9.22 -4.88 -6.68
N PHE A 83 8.92 -3.94 -7.56
CA PHE A 83 8.56 -4.26 -8.94
C PHE A 83 9.69 -4.97 -9.70
N LYS A 84 10.95 -4.60 -9.46
CA LYS A 84 12.10 -5.34 -10.02
C LYS A 84 12.18 -6.79 -9.52
N LEU A 85 11.91 -7.01 -8.24
CA LEU A 85 11.92 -8.36 -7.65
C LEU A 85 10.86 -9.27 -8.29
N PHE A 86 9.74 -8.70 -8.72
CA PHE A 86 8.62 -9.43 -9.35
C PHE A 86 8.47 -9.08 -10.84
N ALA A 87 9.54 -8.72 -11.53
CA ALA A 87 9.48 -8.21 -12.91
C ALA A 87 8.80 -9.13 -13.93
N ASN A 88 8.83 -10.45 -13.68
CA ASN A 88 8.21 -11.45 -14.55
C ASN A 88 6.71 -11.71 -14.25
N HIS A 89 6.15 -11.04 -13.25
CA HIS A 89 4.78 -11.24 -12.81
C HIS A 89 4.03 -9.91 -12.67
N PRO A 90 2.74 -9.84 -13.06
CA PRO A 90 1.91 -8.72 -12.70
C PRO A 90 1.91 -8.53 -11.18
N SER A 91 2.20 -7.34 -10.69
CA SER A 91 2.32 -7.06 -9.27
C SER A 91 1.55 -5.82 -8.88
N CYS A 92 0.91 -5.85 -7.71
CA CYS A 92 0.22 -4.70 -7.13
C CYS A 92 0.81 -4.39 -5.75
N ILE A 93 1.21 -3.15 -5.55
CA ILE A 93 1.64 -2.64 -4.24
C ILE A 93 0.48 -1.86 -3.64
N ILE A 94 0.14 -2.17 -2.39
CA ILE A 94 -0.91 -1.47 -1.63
C ILE A 94 -0.36 -0.89 -0.32
N GLY A 95 -0.99 0.18 0.18
CA GLY A 95 -0.79 0.70 1.53
C GLY A 95 -1.35 -0.28 2.58
N GLY A 96 -0.70 -0.40 3.72
CA GLY A 96 -1.14 -1.29 4.80
C GLY A 96 -2.22 -0.69 5.72
N ASP A 97 -2.52 0.58 5.56
CA ASP A 97 -3.33 1.41 6.46
C ASP A 97 -4.65 1.90 5.85
N ILE A 98 -4.96 1.43 4.66
CA ILE A 98 -6.17 1.82 3.95
C ILE A 98 -7.27 0.79 4.21
N PRO A 99 -8.37 1.17 4.85
CA PRO A 99 -9.51 0.30 5.02
C PRO A 99 -10.25 0.06 3.68
N ASN A 100 -11.13 -0.94 3.66
CA ASN A 100 -12.00 -1.20 2.51
C ASN A 100 -11.29 -1.67 1.22
N ILE A 101 -10.04 -2.10 1.29
CA ILE A 101 -9.42 -2.87 0.20
C ILE A 101 -10.05 -4.27 0.23
N THR A 102 -10.69 -4.65 -0.87
CA THR A 102 -11.40 -5.94 -1.00
C THR A 102 -10.78 -6.80 -2.10
N LYS A 103 -11.03 -8.12 -2.04
CA LYS A 103 -10.64 -9.05 -3.11
C LYS A 103 -11.15 -8.62 -4.49
N LEU A 104 -12.37 -8.06 -4.54
CA LEU A 104 -12.94 -7.56 -5.80
C LEU A 104 -12.12 -6.40 -6.39
N LYS A 105 -11.67 -5.46 -5.55
CA LYS A 105 -10.82 -4.33 -5.99
C LYS A 105 -9.47 -4.84 -6.51
N ILE A 106 -8.84 -5.79 -5.81
CA ILE A 106 -7.57 -6.39 -6.25
C ILE A 106 -7.75 -7.19 -7.56
N SER A 107 -8.82 -7.99 -7.65
CA SER A 107 -9.15 -8.70 -8.89
C SER A 107 -9.37 -7.75 -10.08
N LYS A 108 -10.05 -6.61 -9.84
CA LYS A 108 -10.20 -5.55 -10.86
C LYS A 108 -8.85 -4.95 -11.28
N ALA A 109 -7.93 -4.75 -10.32
CA ALA A 109 -6.58 -4.27 -10.61
C ALA A 109 -5.83 -5.23 -11.54
N PHE A 110 -5.74 -6.50 -11.19
CA PHE A 110 -5.08 -7.50 -12.03
C PHE A 110 -5.71 -7.65 -13.41
N ARG A 111 -7.05 -7.60 -13.50
CA ARG A 111 -7.74 -7.65 -14.79
C ARG A 111 -7.39 -6.45 -15.68
N LYS A 112 -7.27 -5.24 -15.11
CA LYS A 112 -6.83 -4.05 -15.85
C LYS A 112 -5.36 -4.16 -16.28
N LEU A 113 -4.49 -4.75 -15.46
CA LEU A 113 -3.11 -5.04 -15.84
C LEU A 113 -3.02 -6.02 -17.03
N GLY A 114 -4.00 -6.89 -17.25
CA GLY A 114 -4.05 -7.75 -18.45
C GLY A 114 -4.03 -6.98 -19.78
N SER A 115 -4.43 -5.70 -19.80
CA SER A 115 -4.48 -4.85 -21.00
C SER A 115 -3.69 -3.55 -20.87
N ARG A 116 -3.15 -3.23 -19.70
CA ARG A 116 -2.43 -1.99 -19.39
C ARG A 116 -1.12 -2.30 -18.69
N LYS A 117 -0.14 -1.41 -18.82
CA LYS A 117 1.16 -1.55 -18.15
C LYS A 117 1.09 -1.15 -16.68
N PHE A 118 0.24 -0.15 -16.38
CA PHE A 118 0.03 0.33 -15.02
C PHE A 118 -1.46 0.33 -14.64
N VAL A 119 -1.69 0.17 -13.35
CA VAL A 119 -2.99 0.44 -12.72
C VAL A 119 -2.75 1.26 -11.46
N VAL A 120 -3.56 2.29 -11.24
CA VAL A 120 -3.50 3.13 -10.05
C VAL A 120 -4.84 3.13 -9.32
N GLY A 121 -4.80 3.08 -8.01
CA GLY A 121 -5.94 3.32 -7.13
C GLY A 121 -5.75 4.65 -6.41
N PRO A 122 -6.40 5.75 -6.81
CA PRO A 122 -6.22 7.05 -6.18
C PRO A 122 -6.62 7.04 -4.70
N ALA A 123 -5.93 7.82 -3.87
CA ALA A 123 -6.34 8.16 -2.51
C ALA A 123 -6.87 9.60 -2.43
N GLU A 124 -7.61 9.94 -1.38
CA GLU A 124 -8.23 11.27 -1.28
C GLU A 124 -7.23 12.37 -1.00
N ASP A 125 -6.10 12.05 -0.39
CA ASP A 125 -4.98 12.95 -0.08
C ASP A 125 -4.12 13.35 -1.29
N GLY A 126 -4.47 12.92 -2.50
CA GLY A 126 -3.69 13.12 -3.72
C GLY A 126 -2.59 12.08 -3.94
N GLY A 127 -2.50 11.08 -3.08
CA GLY A 127 -1.67 9.89 -3.25
C GLY A 127 -2.40 8.74 -3.93
N PHE A 128 -1.99 7.53 -3.62
CA PHE A 128 -2.63 6.31 -4.13
C PHE A 128 -2.64 5.20 -3.08
N TRP A 129 -3.72 4.44 -3.03
CA TRP A 129 -3.86 3.26 -2.20
C TRP A 129 -3.33 1.99 -2.87
N LEU A 130 -3.24 2.01 -4.20
CA LEU A 130 -2.70 0.92 -5.01
C LEU A 130 -1.92 1.48 -6.18
N ILE A 131 -0.77 0.87 -6.46
CA ILE A 131 -0.10 0.95 -7.75
C ILE A 131 0.25 -0.45 -8.21
N GLY A 132 -0.14 -0.82 -9.43
CA GLY A 132 0.19 -2.09 -10.06
C GLY A 132 0.96 -1.89 -11.35
N HIS A 133 1.80 -2.85 -11.66
CA HIS A 133 2.62 -2.84 -12.87
C HIS A 133 2.80 -4.25 -13.44
N GLN A 134 2.97 -4.32 -14.77
CA GLN A 134 3.44 -5.51 -15.47
C GLN A 134 4.40 -5.17 -16.62
N GLY A 135 5.38 -6.05 -16.83
CA GLY A 135 6.34 -5.95 -17.92
C GLY A 135 7.55 -5.10 -17.58
N GLN A 136 8.12 -4.43 -18.58
CA GLN A 136 9.34 -3.65 -18.41
C GLN A 136 9.06 -2.33 -17.68
N LEU A 137 9.84 -2.05 -16.64
CA LEU A 137 9.74 -0.81 -15.86
C LEU A 137 10.33 0.39 -16.64
N PRO A 138 9.68 1.56 -16.60
CA PRO A 138 10.26 2.81 -17.04
C PRO A 138 11.60 3.11 -16.38
N ARG A 139 12.51 3.75 -17.11
CA ARG A 139 13.84 4.05 -16.56
C ARG A 139 13.77 5.00 -15.36
N LYS A 140 12.89 6.00 -15.43
CA LYS A 140 12.72 7.05 -14.43
C LYS A 140 11.52 6.84 -13.50
N LEU A 141 10.97 5.59 -13.43
CA LEU A 141 9.82 5.32 -12.58
C LEU A 141 10.06 5.80 -11.15
N PHE A 142 9.17 6.66 -10.64
CA PHE A 142 9.19 7.32 -9.33
C PHE A 142 10.31 8.38 -9.12
N GLU A 143 11.05 8.78 -10.15
CA GLU A 143 12.00 9.88 -10.02
C GLU A 143 11.27 11.23 -9.97
N GLY A 144 11.73 12.13 -9.10
CA GLY A 144 11.16 13.47 -8.97
C GLY A 144 9.80 13.58 -8.28
N VAL A 145 9.20 12.47 -7.86
CA VAL A 145 7.88 12.46 -7.22
C VAL A 145 7.91 13.18 -5.86
N ARG A 146 7.02 14.14 -5.67
CA ARG A 146 6.78 14.85 -4.40
C ARG A 146 5.93 13.98 -3.48
N TRP A 147 6.59 13.21 -2.65
CA TRP A 147 5.93 12.30 -1.69
C TRP A 147 5.20 13.07 -0.60
N SER A 148 4.13 12.48 -0.05
CA SER A 148 3.29 13.06 1.02
C SER A 148 2.73 14.44 0.66
N SER A 149 2.36 14.62 -0.59
CA SER A 149 1.78 15.85 -1.14
C SER A 149 0.53 15.54 -1.99
N PRO A 150 -0.34 16.54 -2.23
CA PRO A 150 -1.48 16.37 -3.14
C PRO A 150 -1.08 16.04 -4.59
N TRP A 151 0.16 16.20 -4.94
CA TRP A 151 0.73 15.97 -6.28
C TRP A 151 1.34 14.58 -6.46
N THR A 152 1.37 13.76 -5.39
CA THR A 152 2.06 12.45 -5.42
C THR A 152 1.57 11.56 -6.55
N LEU A 153 0.26 11.49 -6.78
CA LEU A 153 -0.31 10.66 -7.86
C LEU A 153 0.01 11.23 -9.25
N SER A 154 -0.17 12.54 -9.47
CA SER A 154 0.12 13.17 -10.76
C SER A 154 1.59 13.03 -11.14
N ASP A 155 2.50 13.34 -10.19
CA ASP A 155 3.94 13.20 -10.41
C ASP A 155 4.30 11.72 -10.71
N THR A 156 3.64 10.77 -10.04
CA THR A 156 3.87 9.34 -10.29
C THR A 156 3.45 8.94 -11.70
N ILE A 157 2.28 9.39 -12.17
CA ILE A 157 1.78 9.10 -13.53
C ILE A 157 2.73 9.67 -14.60
N GLU A 158 3.28 10.86 -14.40
CA GLU A 158 4.27 11.44 -15.30
C GLU A 158 5.51 10.54 -15.48
N THR A 159 5.87 9.74 -14.47
CA THR A 159 7.00 8.81 -14.55
C THR A 159 6.70 7.52 -15.33
N PHE A 160 5.49 7.32 -15.84
CA PHE A 160 5.13 6.13 -16.62
C PHE A 160 5.68 6.16 -18.05
N GLU A 161 6.30 7.25 -18.50
CA GLU A 161 6.92 7.39 -19.82
C GLU A 161 5.93 6.98 -20.94
N ASP A 162 4.71 7.57 -20.93
CA ASP A 162 3.61 7.34 -21.89
C ASP A 162 3.07 5.89 -21.92
N GLN A 163 3.49 5.03 -20.99
CA GLN A 163 2.93 3.69 -20.91
C GLN A 163 1.45 3.73 -20.50
N PRO A 164 0.58 2.93 -21.14
CA PRO A 164 -0.85 2.97 -20.89
C PRO A 164 -1.18 2.52 -19.45
N PHE A 165 -2.01 3.29 -18.78
CA PHE A 165 -2.49 2.98 -17.44
C PHE A 165 -4.02 2.98 -17.33
N SER A 166 -4.54 2.43 -16.24
CA SER A 166 -5.94 2.50 -15.85
C SER A 166 -6.07 2.96 -14.42
N SER A 167 -7.14 3.70 -14.14
CA SER A 167 -7.51 4.09 -12.76
C SER A 167 -8.58 3.17 -12.19
N LEU A 168 -8.52 2.94 -10.88
CA LEU A 168 -9.54 2.30 -10.05
C LEU A 168 -10.36 3.36 -9.31
N SER A 169 -11.37 2.91 -8.57
CA SER A 169 -12.11 3.80 -7.66
C SER A 169 -11.21 4.35 -6.57
N LYS A 170 -11.44 5.61 -6.21
CA LYS A 170 -10.78 6.30 -5.11
C LYS A 170 -11.11 5.65 -3.77
N LEU A 171 -10.15 5.61 -2.85
CA LEU A 171 -10.35 5.21 -1.46
C LEU A 171 -9.78 6.27 -0.52
N GLN A 172 -10.33 6.28 0.70
CA GLN A 172 -9.88 7.13 1.79
C GLN A 172 -8.99 6.30 2.73
N ASP A 173 -7.87 6.84 3.14
CA ASP A 173 -7.07 6.34 4.25
C ASP A 173 -7.60 6.84 5.60
N VAL A 174 -7.04 6.36 6.70
CA VAL A 174 -7.38 6.80 8.05
C VAL A 174 -6.14 7.41 8.69
N ASP A 175 -6.06 8.72 8.72
CA ASP A 175 -4.92 9.45 9.30
C ASP A 175 -5.26 10.26 10.55
N SER A 176 -6.55 10.50 10.80
CA SER A 176 -7.08 11.29 11.92
C SER A 176 -8.16 10.53 12.69
N LEU A 177 -8.56 11.06 13.84
CA LEU A 177 -9.72 10.56 14.60
C LEU A 177 -11.01 10.71 13.79
N ALA A 178 -11.18 11.82 13.09
CA ALA A 178 -12.35 12.06 12.25
C ALA A 178 -12.49 11.00 11.15
N ASP A 179 -11.39 10.59 10.51
CA ASP A 179 -11.41 9.50 9.51
C ASP A 179 -11.82 8.17 10.16
N LEU A 180 -11.35 7.91 11.37
CA LEU A 180 -11.68 6.70 12.11
C LEU A 180 -13.18 6.65 12.48
N GLU A 181 -13.76 7.77 12.88
CA GLU A 181 -15.19 7.89 13.18
C GLU A 181 -16.05 7.74 11.91
N ALA A 182 -15.67 8.39 10.83
CA ALA A 182 -16.32 8.23 9.54
C ALA A 182 -16.30 6.79 9.02
N LEU A 183 -15.25 6.04 9.31
CA LEU A 183 -15.16 4.62 8.97
C LEU A 183 -16.17 3.78 9.77
N LYS A 184 -16.36 4.07 11.06
CA LYS A 184 -17.32 3.33 11.93
C LYS A 184 -18.76 3.52 11.45
N THR A 185 -19.14 4.73 11.07
CA THR A 185 -20.51 5.03 10.56
C THR A 185 -20.80 4.31 9.24
N LYS A 186 -19.82 4.20 8.33
CA LYS A 186 -19.96 3.48 7.04
C LYS A 186 -20.02 1.95 7.19
N THR A 187 -19.64 1.40 8.33
CA THR A 187 -19.61 -0.07 8.55
C THR A 187 -20.90 -0.57 9.20
N ASN A 188 -21.73 0.31 9.76
CA ASN A 188 -22.99 -0.03 10.46
C ASN A 188 -24.23 0.10 9.54
N HIS A 189 -24.03 0.28 8.26
CA HIS A 189 -25.05 0.24 7.20
C HIS A 189 -24.69 -0.83 6.17
#